data_38860f17a6489abd72d77cb026743e06
#
_entry.id   38860f17a6489abd72d77cb026743e06
#
_cell.length_a   1.000
_cell.length_b   1.000
_cell.length_c   1.000
_cell.angle_alpha   90.00
_cell.angle_beta   90.00
_cell.angle_gamma   90.00
#
_symmetry.space_group_name_H-M   'P 1'
#
loop_
_entity.id
_entity.type
_entity.pdbx_description
1 polymer ?
#
loop_
_entity_poly.entity_id
_entity_poly.type
_entity_poly.pdbx_seq_one_letter_code
_entity_poly.pdbx_strand_id
1 'polypeptide(L)'
;MDDFKSEDKPYFDGESYYTEEEFFNPNDNHDPNPNKYTKWLKITIAVIVTLSLLSYVFALWPKLFNMATIEFLSISLELSKNEDVQLYKESVVVVNTDNSKGTGFYFSDKGYIMTNNHVIKDEQKITVTFNDGEIYSAEVTSSDEVIDIAILKIDIEELDYPVLEFEENWEQNQPVYIIGNPLYSNFIANKGSVIGLTTREGVSMLAIDAPIYKGNSGSPVINYDGKVIGVIYATTTIDYEGTQKKVGLAIPIEYVKALNTN
;
A
#
# COMPACT_ATOMS: atom_id res chain seq x y z
N MET A 1 91.24 1.95 26.19
CA MET A 1 90.85 3.04 27.11
C MET A 1 90.00 3.97 26.27
N ASP A 2 88.77 3.55 26.07
CA ASP A 2 87.83 4.26 25.20
C ASP A 2 87.07 5.24 26.07
N ASP A 3 87.23 6.51 25.74
CA ASP A 3 86.50 7.64 26.33
C ASP A 3 85.00 7.52 25.97
N PHE A 4 84.23 6.96 26.86
CA PHE A 4 82.80 7.11 26.82
C PHE A 4 82.45 8.57 27.13
N LYS A 5 82.03 9.33 26.14
CA LYS A 5 81.43 10.62 26.34
C LYS A 5 80.14 10.44 27.11
N SER A 6 80.13 10.90 28.35
CA SER A 6 79.05 10.80 29.32
C SER A 6 77.83 11.70 29.00
N GLU A 7 77.75 12.18 27.76
CA GLU A 7 76.68 13.11 27.36
C GLU A 7 75.43 12.46 26.72
N ASP A 8 75.58 11.14 26.30
CA ASP A 8 74.50 10.52 25.52
C ASP A 8 73.54 9.64 26.34
N LYS A 9 73.85 9.23 27.59
CA LYS A 9 72.97 8.43 28.44
C LYS A 9 73.14 8.74 29.93
N PRO A 10 72.55 9.85 30.39
CA PRO A 10 72.81 10.33 31.75
C PRO A 10 71.95 9.65 32.84
N TYR A 11 70.98 8.82 32.49
CA TYR A 11 70.04 8.24 33.46
C TYR A 11 70.17 6.73 33.53
N PHE A 12 70.35 6.15 34.77
CA PHE A 12 70.48 4.72 35.04
C PHE A 12 69.44 4.28 36.06
N ASP A 13 68.61 3.28 35.77
CA ASP A 13 67.53 2.78 36.61
C ASP A 13 67.93 1.63 37.55
N GLY A 14 69.19 1.18 37.49
CA GLY A 14 69.70 0.03 38.22
C GLY A 14 70.02 -1.19 37.33
N GLU A 15 69.45 -1.22 36.12
CA GLU A 15 69.70 -2.32 35.16
C GLU A 15 70.21 -1.81 33.78
N SER A 16 69.73 -0.63 33.34
CA SER A 16 70.02 -0.10 32.00
C SER A 16 70.24 1.43 32.03
N TYR A 17 70.94 1.93 31.01
CA TYR A 17 71.16 3.39 30.79
C TYR A 17 70.17 3.89 29.75
N TYR A 18 69.57 5.05 30.05
CA TYR A 18 68.54 5.71 29.25
C TYR A 18 68.97 7.12 28.86
N THR A 19 68.45 7.60 27.75
CA THR A 19 68.47 9.03 27.43
C THR A 19 67.46 9.77 28.31
N GLU A 20 67.55 11.09 28.41
CA GLU A 20 66.59 11.91 29.18
C GLU A 20 65.15 11.70 28.71
N GLU A 21 64.95 11.59 27.42
CA GLU A 21 63.64 11.40 26.79
C GLU A 21 63.06 10.00 27.09
N GLU A 22 63.90 8.94 27.04
CA GLU A 22 63.48 7.57 27.38
C GLU A 22 63.20 7.39 28.88
N PHE A 23 63.93 8.10 29.76
CA PHE A 23 63.79 7.98 31.19
C PHE A 23 62.56 8.69 31.76
N PHE A 24 62.20 9.89 31.23
CA PHE A 24 61.09 10.67 31.69
C PHE A 24 59.77 10.40 30.95
N ASN A 25 59.83 9.68 29.78
CA ASN A 25 58.64 9.30 29.01
C ASN A 25 58.62 7.79 28.71
N PRO A 26 58.58 6.92 29.75
CA PRO A 26 58.66 5.45 29.57
C PRO A 26 57.48 4.86 28.79
N ASN A 27 56.45 5.64 28.48
CA ASN A 27 55.29 5.22 27.69
C ASN A 27 55.35 5.64 26.23
N ASP A 28 56.40 6.29 25.76
CA ASP A 28 56.61 6.57 24.35
C ASP A 28 57.29 5.35 23.67
N ASN A 29 56.73 4.16 23.95
CA ASN A 29 56.96 2.99 23.13
C ASN A 29 56.37 3.35 21.75
N HIS A 30 57.22 3.75 20.85
CA HIS A 30 56.97 3.71 19.41
C HIS A 30 56.67 2.27 19.03
N ASP A 31 55.46 1.82 19.33
CA ASP A 31 54.90 0.59 18.81
C ASP A 31 54.84 0.74 17.30
N PRO A 32 55.62 0.01 16.49
CA PRO A 32 55.66 0.20 15.07
C PRO A 32 54.30 -0.20 14.49
N ASN A 33 53.34 0.74 14.52
CA ASN A 33 52.11 0.68 13.76
C ASN A 33 51.09 -0.40 14.18
N PRO A 34 50.54 -0.36 15.42
CA PRO A 34 49.40 -1.24 15.79
C PRO A 34 48.15 -0.96 14.96
N ASN A 35 48.13 0.13 14.19
CA ASN A 35 46.99 0.64 13.48
C ASN A 35 46.69 -0.04 12.12
N LYS A 36 47.65 -0.77 11.54
CA LYS A 36 47.44 -1.33 10.21
C LYS A 36 46.47 -2.52 10.24
N TYR A 37 46.62 -3.44 11.19
CA TYR A 37 45.74 -4.61 11.35
C TYR A 37 44.33 -4.20 11.83
N THR A 38 44.23 -3.30 12.80
CA THR A 38 42.96 -2.79 13.30
C THR A 38 42.24 -1.97 12.25
N LYS A 39 42.96 -1.21 11.41
CA LYS A 39 42.37 -0.49 10.28
C LYS A 39 41.82 -1.44 9.22
N TRP A 40 42.57 -2.45 8.83
CA TRP A 40 42.12 -3.49 7.90
C TRP A 40 40.94 -4.30 8.47
N LEU A 41 41.00 -4.67 9.76
CA LEU A 41 39.89 -5.36 10.43
C LEU A 41 38.63 -4.52 10.41
N LYS A 42 38.70 -3.23 10.73
CA LYS A 42 37.55 -2.30 10.66
C LYS A 42 36.98 -2.18 9.23
N ILE A 43 37.86 -2.10 8.22
CA ILE A 43 37.45 -2.07 6.81
C ILE A 43 36.74 -3.37 6.42
N THR A 44 37.31 -4.51 6.80
CA THR A 44 36.72 -5.83 6.51
C THR A 44 35.36 -6.00 7.14
N ILE A 45 35.18 -5.59 8.41
CA ILE A 45 33.90 -5.61 9.10
C ILE A 45 32.89 -4.67 8.39
N ALA A 46 33.34 -3.47 8.04
CA ALA A 46 32.48 -2.51 7.32
C ALA A 46 32.03 -3.07 5.97
N VAL A 47 32.92 -3.70 5.21
CA VAL A 47 32.59 -4.34 3.93
C VAL A 47 31.61 -5.49 4.13
N ILE A 48 31.82 -6.35 5.14
CA ILE A 48 30.87 -7.46 5.42
C ILE A 48 29.50 -6.94 5.80
N VAL A 49 29.42 -5.91 6.66
CA VAL A 49 28.13 -5.29 7.05
C VAL A 49 27.45 -4.66 5.83
N THR A 50 28.21 -3.95 5.01
CA THR A 50 27.66 -3.32 3.79
C THR A 50 27.13 -4.37 2.80
N LEU A 51 27.88 -5.43 2.56
CA LEU A 51 27.45 -6.54 1.69
C LEU A 51 26.23 -7.27 2.26
N SER A 52 26.16 -7.46 3.58
CA SER A 52 25.00 -8.04 4.25
C SER A 52 23.75 -7.16 4.08
N LEU A 53 23.89 -5.85 4.27
CA LEU A 53 22.80 -4.90 4.04
C LEU A 53 22.35 -4.87 2.58
N LEU A 54 23.29 -4.85 1.64
CA LEU A 54 22.98 -4.92 0.21
C LEU A 54 22.28 -6.24 -0.15
N SER A 55 22.76 -7.37 0.36
CA SER A 55 22.11 -8.67 0.17
C SER A 55 20.68 -8.69 0.70
N TYR A 56 20.46 -8.09 1.87
CA TYR A 56 19.11 -7.94 2.44
C TYR A 56 18.20 -7.07 1.58
N VAL A 57 18.70 -5.93 1.08
CA VAL A 57 17.97 -5.07 0.15
C VAL A 57 17.65 -5.82 -1.15
N PHE A 58 18.60 -6.55 -1.72
CA PHE A 58 18.39 -7.38 -2.90
C PHE A 58 17.37 -8.51 -2.67
N ALA A 59 17.36 -9.12 -1.50
CA ALA A 59 16.37 -10.14 -1.14
C ALA A 59 14.95 -9.57 -0.99
N LEU A 60 14.82 -8.30 -0.57
CA LEU A 60 13.55 -7.59 -0.49
C LEU A 60 13.11 -6.99 -1.84
N TRP A 61 14.03 -6.80 -2.79
CA TRP A 61 13.77 -6.17 -4.09
C TRP A 61 12.55 -6.75 -4.84
N PRO A 62 12.40 -8.09 -4.98
CA PRO A 62 11.24 -8.67 -5.67
C PRO A 62 9.92 -8.44 -4.94
N LYS A 63 9.96 -8.23 -3.61
CA LYS A 63 8.76 -7.94 -2.80
C LYS A 63 8.34 -6.47 -2.92
N LEU A 64 9.31 -5.57 -3.08
CA LEU A 64 9.08 -4.12 -3.20
C LEU A 64 8.76 -3.70 -4.64
N PHE A 65 9.37 -4.37 -5.62
CA PHE A 65 9.23 -4.08 -7.06
C PHE A 65 8.62 -5.27 -7.80
N ASN A 66 7.43 -5.69 -7.37
CA ASN A 66 6.66 -6.67 -8.13
C ASN A 66 6.22 -6.03 -9.46
N MET A 67 6.54 -6.68 -10.58
CA MET A 67 6.18 -6.22 -11.93
C MET A 67 4.68 -5.91 -12.05
N ALA A 68 3.82 -6.71 -11.41
CA ALA A 68 2.38 -6.47 -11.38
C ALA A 68 2.01 -5.14 -10.68
N THR A 69 2.76 -4.73 -9.66
CA THR A 69 2.53 -3.44 -8.99
C THR A 69 2.96 -2.27 -9.86
N ILE A 70 4.06 -2.41 -10.60
CA ILE A 70 4.54 -1.37 -11.52
C ILE A 70 3.56 -1.21 -12.68
N GLU A 71 3.10 -2.31 -13.27
CA GLU A 71 2.09 -2.30 -14.33
C GLU A 71 0.79 -1.66 -13.85
N PHE A 72 0.29 -2.03 -12.68
CA PHE A 72 -0.88 -1.44 -12.04
C PHE A 72 -0.75 0.09 -11.88
N LEU A 73 0.39 0.58 -11.38
CA LEU A 73 0.63 2.01 -11.23
C LEU A 73 0.75 2.72 -12.59
N SER A 74 1.34 2.08 -13.60
CA SER A 74 1.44 2.65 -14.95
C SER A 74 0.05 2.81 -15.60
N ILE A 75 -0.82 1.81 -15.44
CA ILE A 75 -2.22 1.89 -15.89
C ILE A 75 -2.96 3.04 -15.17
N SER A 76 -2.78 3.15 -13.87
CA SER A 76 -3.41 4.24 -13.11
C SER A 76 -2.93 5.62 -13.56
N LEU A 77 -1.65 5.78 -13.88
CA LEU A 77 -1.09 7.02 -14.43
C LEU A 77 -1.62 7.31 -15.85
N GLU A 78 -1.82 6.30 -16.68
CA GLU A 78 -2.47 6.46 -17.98
C GLU A 78 -3.92 6.93 -17.81
N LEU A 79 -4.69 6.23 -16.96
CA LEU A 79 -6.08 6.54 -16.68
C LEU A 79 -6.27 7.91 -15.98
N SER A 80 -5.25 8.40 -15.29
CA SER A 80 -5.31 9.74 -14.68
C SER A 80 -5.41 10.89 -15.71
N LYS A 81 -5.21 10.62 -16.99
CA LYS A 81 -5.37 11.57 -18.10
C LYS A 81 -6.74 11.48 -18.77
N ASN A 82 -7.54 10.48 -18.43
CA ASN A 82 -8.87 10.29 -18.96
C ASN A 82 -9.86 11.17 -18.18
N GLU A 83 -10.58 12.07 -18.86
CA GLU A 83 -11.50 13.03 -18.25
C GLU A 83 -12.66 12.32 -17.54
N ASP A 84 -13.23 11.26 -18.12
CA ASP A 84 -14.31 10.49 -17.51
C ASP A 84 -13.85 9.83 -16.21
N VAL A 85 -12.63 9.24 -16.21
CA VAL A 85 -12.05 8.63 -15.01
C VAL A 85 -11.79 9.68 -13.92
N GLN A 86 -11.37 10.90 -14.28
CA GLN A 86 -11.23 11.99 -13.31
C GLN A 86 -12.58 12.36 -12.70
N LEU A 87 -13.63 12.48 -13.53
CA LEU A 87 -14.97 12.74 -13.05
C LEU A 87 -15.46 11.63 -12.09
N TYR A 88 -15.26 10.35 -12.43
CA TYR A 88 -15.68 9.25 -11.56
C TYR A 88 -14.91 9.23 -10.23
N LYS A 89 -13.65 9.66 -10.19
CA LYS A 89 -12.86 9.78 -8.96
C LYS A 89 -13.46 10.77 -7.96
N GLU A 90 -14.14 11.82 -8.44
CA GLU A 90 -14.78 12.79 -7.56
C GLU A 90 -15.94 12.16 -6.76
N SER A 91 -16.55 11.11 -7.29
CA SER A 91 -17.61 10.35 -6.62
C SER A 91 -17.09 9.24 -5.70
N VAL A 92 -15.80 8.88 -5.78
CA VAL A 92 -15.23 7.82 -4.95
C VAL A 92 -14.69 8.41 -3.65
N VAL A 93 -14.88 7.70 -2.55
CA VAL A 93 -14.42 8.12 -1.23
C VAL A 93 -13.55 7.07 -0.56
N VAL A 94 -12.67 7.54 0.31
CA VAL A 94 -12.02 6.68 1.31
C VAL A 94 -12.97 6.52 2.47
N VAL A 95 -13.33 5.29 2.82
CA VAL A 95 -14.07 4.98 4.05
C VAL A 95 -13.06 4.63 5.12
N ASN A 96 -12.99 5.42 6.17
CA ASN A 96 -12.10 5.23 7.31
C ASN A 96 -12.91 4.94 8.58
N THR A 97 -12.44 3.99 9.35
CA THR A 97 -12.91 3.69 10.70
C THR A 97 -11.72 3.68 11.66
N ASP A 98 -11.94 3.36 12.93
CA ASP A 98 -10.84 3.27 13.89
C ASP A 98 -9.87 2.11 13.57
N ASN A 99 -10.36 1.02 12.94
CA ASN A 99 -9.59 -0.21 12.71
C ASN A 99 -9.50 -0.61 11.24
N SER A 100 -10.27 0.03 10.35
CA SER A 100 -10.39 -0.38 8.96
C SER A 100 -10.29 0.81 8.00
N LYS A 101 -9.85 0.49 6.79
CA LYS A 101 -9.88 1.40 5.64
C LYS A 101 -10.38 0.64 4.43
N GLY A 102 -11.34 1.21 3.74
CA GLY A 102 -11.88 0.71 2.48
C GLY A 102 -12.20 1.82 1.50
N THR A 103 -13.01 1.48 0.53
CA THR A 103 -13.52 2.38 -0.50
C THR A 103 -15.03 2.47 -0.36
N GLY A 104 -15.58 3.59 -0.73
CA GLY A 104 -17.00 3.79 -0.97
C GLY A 104 -17.18 4.68 -2.19
N PHE A 105 -18.42 4.87 -2.60
CA PHE A 105 -18.75 5.80 -3.67
C PHE A 105 -20.12 6.44 -3.46
N TYR A 106 -20.20 7.68 -3.90
CA TYR A 106 -21.38 8.53 -3.84
C TYR A 106 -22.33 8.18 -4.96
N PHE A 107 -23.58 7.84 -4.64
CA PHE A 107 -24.56 7.37 -5.61
C PHE A 107 -25.92 8.08 -5.55
N SER A 108 -26.03 9.11 -4.71
CA SER A 108 -27.27 9.88 -4.59
C SER A 108 -26.99 11.31 -4.12
N ASP A 109 -27.61 12.29 -4.75
CA ASP A 109 -27.63 13.72 -4.40
C ASP A 109 -28.08 14.01 -2.95
N LYS A 110 -28.66 13.01 -2.30
CA LYS A 110 -29.04 13.06 -0.89
C LYS A 110 -27.93 12.69 0.09
N GLY A 111 -26.68 12.52 -0.34
CA GLY A 111 -25.55 12.21 0.54
C GLY A 111 -25.40 10.71 0.86
N TYR A 112 -25.90 9.81 0.03
CA TYR A 112 -25.72 8.39 0.23
C TYR A 112 -24.46 7.87 -0.42
N ILE A 113 -23.74 7.05 0.35
CA ILE A 113 -22.48 6.41 -0.05
C ILE A 113 -22.62 4.91 0.14
N MET A 114 -22.15 4.15 -0.84
CA MET A 114 -22.12 2.70 -0.80
C MET A 114 -20.72 2.21 -0.48
N THR A 115 -20.64 1.16 0.34
CA THR A 115 -19.42 0.43 0.68
C THR A 115 -19.75 -1.01 1.03
N ASN A 116 -18.76 -1.82 1.41
CA ASN A 116 -19.01 -3.15 1.97
C ASN A 116 -19.31 -3.09 3.46
N ASN A 117 -20.15 -4.02 3.93
CA ASN A 117 -20.47 -4.16 5.34
C ASN A 117 -19.22 -4.50 6.19
N HIS A 118 -18.35 -5.40 5.72
CA HIS A 118 -17.14 -5.77 6.46
C HIS A 118 -16.15 -4.60 6.67
N VAL A 119 -16.26 -3.51 5.88
CA VAL A 119 -15.42 -2.31 6.05
C VAL A 119 -15.83 -1.53 7.29
N ILE A 120 -17.14 -1.56 7.63
CA ILE A 120 -17.74 -0.72 8.70
C ILE A 120 -18.27 -1.55 9.87
N LYS A 121 -18.22 -2.87 9.79
CA LYS A 121 -18.78 -3.77 10.80
C LYS A 121 -18.09 -3.55 12.15
N ASP A 122 -18.92 -3.47 13.22
CA ASP A 122 -18.50 -3.28 14.61
C ASP A 122 -17.76 -1.95 14.89
N GLU A 123 -17.82 -0.99 13.95
CA GLU A 123 -17.17 0.32 14.05
C GLU A 123 -18.15 1.39 14.52
N GLN A 124 -17.73 2.21 15.49
CA GLN A 124 -18.57 3.28 16.04
C GLN A 124 -18.37 4.61 15.33
N LYS A 125 -17.18 4.82 14.79
CA LYS A 125 -16.82 6.06 14.11
C LYS A 125 -16.47 5.77 12.67
N ILE A 126 -17.26 6.33 11.77
CA ILE A 126 -17.07 6.21 10.33
C ILE A 126 -16.90 7.61 9.75
N THR A 127 -15.84 7.79 8.98
CA THR A 127 -15.62 9.00 8.21
C THR A 127 -15.39 8.66 6.75
N VAL A 128 -15.81 9.54 5.87
CA VAL A 128 -15.55 9.46 4.43
C VAL A 128 -14.74 10.66 4.00
N THR A 129 -13.75 10.41 3.15
CA THR A 129 -12.89 11.46 2.59
C THR A 129 -13.02 11.44 1.08
N PHE A 130 -13.40 12.56 0.49
CA PHE A 130 -13.48 12.76 -0.96
C PHE A 130 -12.09 13.05 -1.57
N ASN A 131 -12.04 13.07 -2.91
CA ASN A 131 -10.78 13.25 -3.64
C ASN A 131 -10.16 14.64 -3.47
N ASP A 132 -10.95 15.65 -3.17
CA ASP A 132 -10.52 17.03 -2.86
C ASP A 132 -9.97 17.20 -1.43
N GLY A 133 -10.13 16.15 -0.59
CA GLY A 133 -9.67 16.12 0.80
C GLY A 133 -10.75 16.48 1.83
N GLU A 134 -11.96 16.79 1.40
CA GLU A 134 -13.09 17.05 2.32
C GLU A 134 -13.46 15.78 3.09
N ILE A 135 -13.71 15.95 4.40
CA ILE A 135 -13.96 14.84 5.32
C ILE A 135 -15.32 15.03 5.98
N TYR A 136 -16.15 14.01 5.90
CA TYR A 136 -17.49 13.99 6.50
C TYR A 136 -17.61 12.83 7.49
N SER A 137 -18.36 13.06 8.57
CA SER A 137 -18.84 11.97 9.43
C SER A 137 -19.98 11.25 8.71
N ALA A 138 -19.99 9.93 8.78
CA ALA A 138 -21.00 9.12 8.11
C ALA A 138 -21.73 8.22 9.11
N GLU A 139 -23.04 8.06 8.90
CA GLU A 139 -23.90 7.18 9.68
C GLU A 139 -24.36 6.00 8.81
N VAL A 140 -24.44 4.80 9.40
CA VAL A 140 -24.97 3.62 8.70
C VAL A 140 -26.49 3.71 8.64
N THR A 141 -27.05 3.78 7.44
CA THR A 141 -28.51 3.79 7.24
C THR A 141 -29.06 2.40 6.95
N SER A 142 -28.29 1.57 6.28
CA SER A 142 -28.67 0.18 5.97
C SER A 142 -27.40 -0.67 5.80
N SER A 143 -27.48 -1.93 6.18
CA SER A 143 -26.43 -2.91 5.88
C SER A 143 -27.01 -4.31 5.77
N ASP A 144 -26.39 -5.13 4.93
CA ASP A 144 -26.68 -6.54 4.76
C ASP A 144 -25.38 -7.35 4.85
N GLU A 145 -25.36 -8.26 5.83
CA GLU A 145 -24.17 -9.11 6.08
C GLU A 145 -24.07 -10.26 5.06
N VAL A 146 -25.16 -10.69 4.46
CA VAL A 146 -25.18 -11.85 3.55
C VAL A 146 -24.56 -11.46 2.20
N ILE A 147 -25.00 -10.32 1.66
CA ILE A 147 -24.45 -9.75 0.41
C ILE A 147 -23.26 -8.83 0.65
N ASP A 148 -22.94 -8.51 1.92
CA ASP A 148 -21.83 -7.67 2.35
C ASP A 148 -21.86 -6.26 1.77
N ILE A 149 -23.02 -5.60 1.80
CA ILE A 149 -23.20 -4.20 1.40
C ILE A 149 -23.63 -3.35 2.60
N ALA A 150 -23.15 -2.13 2.64
CA ALA A 150 -23.62 -1.09 3.56
C ALA A 150 -23.86 0.22 2.83
N ILE A 151 -24.89 0.94 3.30
CA ILE A 151 -25.23 2.29 2.84
C ILE A 151 -24.96 3.25 3.99
N LEU A 152 -24.13 4.23 3.72
CA LEU A 152 -23.79 5.32 4.62
C LEU A 152 -24.52 6.60 4.20
N LYS A 153 -24.81 7.44 5.16
CA LYS A 153 -25.36 8.79 4.98
C LYS A 153 -24.40 9.81 5.54
N ILE A 154 -24.10 10.82 4.76
CA ILE A 154 -23.38 12.02 5.21
C ILE A 154 -24.36 13.19 5.24
N ASP A 155 -24.21 14.06 6.24
CA ASP A 155 -25.07 15.25 6.37
C ASP A 155 -24.48 16.39 5.54
N ILE A 156 -25.19 16.77 4.47
CA ILE A 156 -24.73 17.77 3.52
C ILE A 156 -25.93 18.53 2.97
N GLU A 157 -25.84 19.85 2.97
CA GLU A 157 -26.89 20.72 2.43
C GLU A 157 -26.82 20.87 0.91
N GLU A 158 -25.61 20.88 0.32
CA GLU A 158 -25.39 20.90 -1.13
C GLU A 158 -24.05 20.21 -1.45
N LEU A 159 -24.05 19.22 -2.33
CA LEU A 159 -22.85 18.59 -2.85
C LEU A 159 -22.76 18.79 -4.36
N ASP A 160 -21.60 19.25 -4.76
CA ASP A 160 -21.25 19.42 -6.18
C ASP A 160 -20.43 18.22 -6.71
N TYR A 161 -20.59 17.04 -6.05
CA TYR A 161 -19.93 15.81 -6.51
C TYR A 161 -20.84 15.07 -7.50
N PRO A 162 -20.27 14.51 -8.58
CA PRO A 162 -21.04 13.73 -9.53
C PRO A 162 -21.63 12.48 -8.86
N VAL A 163 -22.84 12.13 -9.23
CA VAL A 163 -23.53 10.93 -8.74
C VAL A 163 -23.26 9.79 -9.71
N LEU A 164 -22.79 8.64 -9.19
CA LEU A 164 -22.64 7.43 -9.99
C LEU A 164 -23.99 6.71 -10.10
N GLU A 165 -24.50 6.61 -11.31
CA GLU A 165 -25.73 5.89 -11.63
C GLU A 165 -25.46 4.37 -11.72
N PHE A 166 -26.55 3.57 -11.62
CA PHE A 166 -26.51 2.11 -11.66
C PHE A 166 -26.98 1.55 -12.99
N GLU A 167 -26.33 0.44 -13.43
CA GLU A 167 -26.75 -0.37 -14.56
C GLU A 167 -26.75 -1.85 -14.18
N GLU A 168 -27.91 -2.51 -14.27
CA GLU A 168 -28.05 -3.93 -13.90
C GLU A 168 -27.54 -4.86 -14.99
N ASN A 169 -27.63 -4.41 -16.25
CA ASN A 169 -27.20 -5.22 -17.37
C ASN A 169 -25.68 -5.12 -17.51
N TRP A 170 -25.07 -6.25 -17.74
CA TRP A 170 -23.65 -6.37 -18.03
C TRP A 170 -23.43 -7.48 -19.07
N GLU A 171 -22.32 -7.44 -19.76
CA GLU A 171 -21.93 -8.42 -20.78
C GLU A 171 -20.60 -9.07 -20.45
N GLN A 172 -20.43 -10.33 -20.87
CA GLN A 172 -19.12 -11.00 -20.78
C GLN A 172 -18.10 -10.26 -21.63
N ASN A 173 -16.88 -10.12 -21.10
CA ASN A 173 -15.78 -9.34 -21.69
C ASN A 173 -16.04 -7.82 -21.77
N GLN A 174 -17.13 -7.32 -21.20
CA GLN A 174 -17.38 -5.88 -21.09
C GLN A 174 -16.20 -5.23 -20.35
N PRO A 175 -15.58 -4.18 -20.93
CA PRO A 175 -14.53 -3.43 -20.25
C PRO A 175 -15.09 -2.60 -19.09
N VAL A 176 -14.31 -2.51 -18.02
CA VAL A 176 -14.70 -1.78 -16.82
C VAL A 176 -13.54 -1.01 -16.20
N TYR A 177 -13.87 0.06 -15.49
CA TYR A 177 -12.97 0.75 -14.57
C TYR A 177 -13.26 0.31 -13.14
N ILE A 178 -12.23 0.23 -12.32
CA ILE A 178 -12.32 0.06 -10.88
C ILE A 178 -11.54 1.21 -10.25
N ILE A 179 -12.20 2.01 -9.41
CA ILE A 179 -11.58 3.13 -8.74
C ILE A 179 -11.68 2.90 -7.23
N GLY A 180 -10.54 2.94 -6.54
CA GLY A 180 -10.53 2.65 -5.13
C GLY A 180 -9.27 3.13 -4.40
N ASN A 181 -9.10 2.63 -3.17
CA ASN A 181 -8.11 3.12 -2.23
C ASN A 181 -7.14 1.99 -1.81
N PRO A 182 -6.43 1.35 -2.77
CA PRO A 182 -5.59 0.20 -2.49
C PRO A 182 -4.38 0.56 -1.64
N LEU A 183 -4.08 -0.30 -0.64
CA LEU A 183 -2.88 -0.21 0.18
C LEU A 183 -2.73 1.18 0.85
N TYR A 184 -1.65 1.89 0.52
CA TYR A 184 -1.34 3.23 1.04
C TYR A 184 -1.70 4.36 0.08
N SER A 185 -2.30 4.04 -1.07
CA SER A 185 -2.69 5.00 -2.11
C SER A 185 -4.20 5.18 -2.13
N ASN A 186 -4.66 6.38 -2.49
CA ASN A 186 -6.07 6.69 -2.63
C ASN A 186 -6.41 7.02 -4.07
N PHE A 187 -7.67 6.81 -4.45
CA PHE A 187 -8.24 7.20 -5.75
C PHE A 187 -7.47 6.63 -6.95
N ILE A 188 -7.00 5.38 -6.81
CA ILE A 188 -6.30 4.67 -7.87
C ILE A 188 -7.32 4.07 -8.83
N ALA A 189 -7.25 4.48 -10.08
CA ALA A 189 -8.04 3.89 -11.15
C ALA A 189 -7.31 2.70 -11.78
N ASN A 190 -8.06 1.66 -12.08
CA ASN A 190 -7.61 0.49 -12.81
C ASN A 190 -8.64 0.13 -13.87
N LYS A 191 -8.26 -0.69 -14.84
CA LYS A 191 -9.13 -1.21 -15.89
C LYS A 191 -9.10 -2.73 -15.90
N GLY A 192 -10.20 -3.33 -16.32
CA GLY A 192 -10.35 -4.77 -16.43
C GLY A 192 -11.53 -5.13 -17.32
N SER A 193 -11.99 -6.37 -17.20
CA SER A 193 -13.18 -6.83 -17.90
C SER A 193 -14.00 -7.82 -17.07
N VAL A 194 -15.28 -7.91 -17.34
CA VAL A 194 -16.18 -8.90 -16.72
C VAL A 194 -15.92 -10.27 -17.34
N ILE A 195 -15.54 -11.25 -16.52
CA ILE A 195 -15.37 -12.65 -16.98
C ILE A 195 -16.73 -13.35 -17.07
N GLY A 196 -17.61 -13.13 -16.09
CA GLY A 196 -18.90 -13.78 -15.97
C GLY A 196 -19.32 -13.90 -14.49
N LEU A 197 -20.28 -14.77 -14.23
CA LEU A 197 -20.72 -15.07 -12.88
C LEU A 197 -19.91 -16.23 -12.26
N THR A 198 -19.69 -16.11 -10.98
CA THR A 198 -19.20 -17.18 -10.09
C THR A 198 -20.01 -17.20 -8.82
N THR A 199 -19.94 -18.24 -8.03
CA THR A 199 -20.70 -18.34 -6.77
C THR A 199 -19.73 -18.38 -5.59
N ARG A 200 -20.02 -17.58 -4.58
CA ARG A 200 -19.32 -17.61 -3.29
C ARG A 200 -20.36 -17.62 -2.17
N GLU A 201 -20.26 -18.63 -1.26
CA GLU A 201 -21.15 -18.77 -0.11
C GLU A 201 -22.65 -18.73 -0.45
N GLY A 202 -23.00 -19.22 -1.64
CA GLY A 202 -24.37 -19.25 -2.16
C GLY A 202 -24.84 -17.94 -2.83
N VAL A 203 -24.00 -16.90 -2.85
CA VAL A 203 -24.30 -15.63 -3.52
C VAL A 203 -23.60 -15.59 -4.88
N SER A 204 -24.34 -15.18 -5.91
CA SER A 204 -23.79 -14.98 -7.25
C SER A 204 -22.98 -13.69 -7.32
N MET A 205 -21.75 -13.76 -7.81
CA MET A 205 -20.79 -12.65 -7.87
C MET A 205 -20.30 -12.46 -9.30
N LEU A 206 -20.00 -11.23 -9.69
CA LEU A 206 -19.25 -10.94 -10.91
C LEU A 206 -17.78 -11.29 -10.70
N ALA A 207 -17.21 -12.10 -11.57
CA ALA A 207 -15.78 -12.32 -11.68
C ALA A 207 -15.17 -11.26 -12.59
N ILE A 208 -14.24 -10.48 -12.08
CA ILE A 208 -13.61 -9.36 -12.79
C ILE A 208 -12.13 -9.67 -13.02
N ASP A 209 -11.70 -9.65 -14.27
CA ASP A 209 -10.31 -9.75 -14.66
C ASP A 209 -9.61 -8.40 -14.46
N ALA A 210 -9.22 -8.13 -13.25
CA ALA A 210 -8.48 -6.92 -12.90
C ALA A 210 -7.61 -7.16 -11.66
N PRO A 211 -6.48 -6.47 -11.52
CA PRO A 211 -5.70 -6.46 -10.27
C PRO A 211 -6.51 -5.79 -9.15
N ILE A 212 -6.86 -6.56 -8.13
CA ILE A 212 -7.56 -6.07 -6.93
C ILE A 212 -6.66 -6.27 -5.72
N TYR A 213 -6.55 -5.24 -4.89
CA TYR A 213 -5.71 -5.19 -3.70
C TYR A 213 -6.54 -4.85 -2.46
N LYS A 214 -5.95 -5.11 -1.28
CA LYS A 214 -6.54 -4.69 0.00
C LYS A 214 -6.81 -3.18 -0.01
N GLY A 215 -8.01 -2.76 0.37
CA GLY A 215 -8.50 -1.39 0.32
C GLY A 215 -9.42 -1.10 -0.87
N ASN A 216 -9.49 -2.01 -1.87
CA ASN A 216 -10.49 -1.90 -2.95
C ASN A 216 -11.88 -2.42 -2.55
N SER A 217 -12.06 -3.02 -1.36
CA SER A 217 -13.39 -3.38 -0.86
C SER A 217 -14.29 -2.15 -0.84
N GLY A 218 -15.49 -2.25 -1.45
CA GLY A 218 -16.43 -1.16 -1.65
C GLY A 218 -16.18 -0.29 -2.88
N SER A 219 -15.17 -0.58 -3.70
CA SER A 219 -14.92 0.14 -4.98
C SER A 219 -16.03 -0.11 -5.97
N PRO A 220 -16.50 0.91 -6.72
CA PRO A 220 -17.41 0.72 -7.82
C PRO A 220 -16.71 0.01 -8.98
N VAL A 221 -17.42 -0.91 -9.64
CA VAL A 221 -17.10 -1.45 -10.96
C VAL A 221 -17.92 -0.66 -11.97
N ILE A 222 -17.27 0.20 -12.74
CA ILE A 222 -17.89 1.19 -13.63
C ILE A 222 -17.70 0.72 -15.08
N ASN A 223 -18.79 0.61 -15.84
CA ASN A 223 -18.71 0.35 -17.27
C ASN A 223 -18.24 1.60 -18.04
N TYR A 224 -17.97 1.46 -19.33
CA TYR A 224 -17.49 2.58 -20.14
C TYR A 224 -18.55 3.65 -20.45
N ASP A 225 -19.82 3.40 -20.08
CA ASP A 225 -20.90 4.38 -20.12
C ASP A 225 -21.03 5.17 -18.78
N GLY A 226 -20.09 4.96 -17.84
CA GLY A 226 -20.03 5.66 -16.55
C GLY A 226 -20.98 5.13 -15.49
N LYS A 227 -21.54 3.94 -15.68
CA LYS A 227 -22.52 3.36 -14.75
C LYS A 227 -21.94 2.22 -13.94
N VAL A 228 -22.31 2.13 -12.67
CA VAL A 228 -21.88 1.08 -11.75
C VAL A 228 -22.68 -0.19 -12.01
N ILE A 229 -21.97 -1.29 -12.32
CA ILE A 229 -22.54 -2.63 -12.52
C ILE A 229 -22.32 -3.55 -11.32
N GLY A 230 -21.43 -3.18 -10.39
CA GLY A 230 -21.14 -3.97 -9.20
C GLY A 230 -20.21 -3.27 -8.22
N VAL A 231 -20.04 -3.88 -7.06
CA VAL A 231 -19.22 -3.37 -5.95
C VAL A 231 -18.13 -4.40 -5.62
N ILE A 232 -16.87 -4.02 -5.69
CA ILE A 232 -15.75 -4.91 -5.34
C ILE A 232 -15.88 -5.40 -3.90
N TYR A 233 -15.80 -6.72 -3.73
CA TYR A 233 -15.93 -7.40 -2.45
C TYR A 233 -14.63 -8.03 -1.98
N ALA A 234 -14.00 -8.85 -2.84
CA ALA A 234 -12.84 -9.65 -2.47
C ALA A 234 -12.03 -10.05 -3.71
N THR A 235 -11.09 -10.97 -3.51
CA THR A 235 -10.42 -11.69 -4.60
C THR A 235 -10.55 -13.20 -4.41
N THR A 236 -10.57 -13.94 -5.50
CA THR A 236 -10.53 -15.41 -5.49
C THR A 236 -9.69 -15.92 -6.65
N THR A 237 -9.50 -17.24 -6.69
CA THR A 237 -8.92 -17.94 -7.85
C THR A 237 -10.00 -18.81 -8.46
N ILE A 238 -10.22 -18.66 -9.75
CA ILE A 238 -11.16 -19.47 -10.52
C ILE A 238 -10.41 -20.30 -11.57
N ASP A 239 -11.01 -21.41 -11.99
CA ASP A 239 -10.58 -22.08 -13.21
C ASP A 239 -11.19 -21.34 -14.41
N TYR A 240 -10.35 -20.75 -15.23
CA TYR A 240 -10.74 -20.04 -16.43
C TYR A 240 -9.97 -20.61 -17.61
N GLU A 241 -10.72 -21.24 -18.53
CA GLU A 241 -10.16 -21.91 -19.72
C GLU A 241 -9.04 -22.93 -19.39
N GLY A 242 -9.22 -23.70 -18.29
CA GLY A 242 -8.26 -24.72 -17.85
C GLY A 242 -7.02 -24.17 -17.15
N THR A 243 -7.01 -22.89 -16.79
CA THR A 243 -5.93 -22.26 -16.00
C THR A 243 -6.45 -21.60 -14.73
N GLN A 244 -5.65 -21.70 -13.65
CA GLN A 244 -5.97 -21.01 -12.41
C GLN A 244 -5.71 -19.51 -12.56
N LYS A 245 -6.78 -18.72 -12.52
CA LYS A 245 -6.70 -17.26 -12.67
C LYS A 245 -7.19 -16.56 -11.41
N LYS A 246 -6.37 -15.64 -10.89
CA LYS A 246 -6.78 -14.75 -9.79
C LYS A 246 -7.65 -13.63 -10.35
N VAL A 247 -8.85 -13.45 -9.78
CA VAL A 247 -9.85 -12.48 -10.21
C VAL A 247 -10.37 -11.66 -9.03
N GLY A 248 -10.90 -10.47 -9.32
CA GLY A 248 -11.76 -9.74 -8.41
C GLY A 248 -13.14 -10.36 -8.35
N LEU A 249 -13.77 -10.31 -7.18
CA LEU A 249 -15.18 -10.61 -7.00
C LEU A 249 -15.92 -9.28 -6.77
N ALA A 250 -17.00 -9.06 -7.48
CA ALA A 250 -17.87 -7.93 -7.26
C ALA A 250 -19.31 -8.39 -7.02
N ILE A 251 -19.97 -7.74 -6.09
CA ILE A 251 -21.41 -7.91 -5.81
C ILE A 251 -22.15 -7.22 -6.96
N PRO A 252 -23.02 -7.93 -7.70
CA PRO A 252 -23.83 -7.31 -8.74
C PRO A 252 -24.72 -6.21 -8.19
N ILE A 253 -24.83 -5.11 -8.92
CA ILE A 253 -25.60 -3.93 -8.44
C ILE A 253 -27.10 -4.21 -8.29
N GLU A 254 -27.61 -5.21 -8.96
CA GLU A 254 -29.01 -5.66 -8.83
C GLU A 254 -29.40 -6.05 -7.39
N TYR A 255 -28.46 -6.61 -6.62
CA TYR A 255 -28.71 -6.96 -5.21
C TYR A 255 -28.82 -5.71 -4.32
N VAL A 256 -28.19 -4.62 -4.70
CA VAL A 256 -28.19 -3.37 -3.92
C VAL A 256 -29.51 -2.63 -4.05
N LYS A 257 -30.16 -2.67 -5.21
CA LYS A 257 -31.47 -2.04 -5.40
C LYS A 257 -32.52 -2.60 -4.45
N ALA A 258 -32.43 -3.89 -4.11
CA ALA A 258 -33.33 -4.51 -3.15
C ALA A 258 -33.23 -3.91 -1.73
N LEU A 259 -32.07 -3.31 -1.36
CA LEU A 259 -31.89 -2.64 -0.07
C LEU A 259 -32.48 -1.23 -0.02
N ASN A 260 -32.65 -0.56 -1.18
CA ASN A 260 -33.16 0.82 -1.28
C ASN A 260 -34.68 0.91 -1.41
N THR A 261 -35.40 -0.20 -1.43
CA THR A 261 -36.86 -0.22 -1.67
C THR A 261 -37.72 -0.25 -0.40
N ASN A 262 -37.14 -0.02 0.78
CA ASN A 262 -37.86 0.06 2.05
C ASN A 262 -37.77 1.44 2.69
#